data_40cd6d915991786516f4fac890f27d4a
#
_entry.id   40cd6d915991786516f4fac890f27d4a
#
_cell.length_a   1.000
_cell.length_b   1.000
_cell.length_c   1.000
_cell.angle_alpha   90.00
_cell.angle_beta   90.00
_cell.angle_gamma   90.00
#
_symmetry.space_group_name_H-M   'P 1'
#
loop_
_entity.id
_entity.type
_entity.pdbx_description
1 polymer ?
#
loop_
_entity_poly.entity_id
_entity_poly.type
_entity_poly.pdbx_seq_one_letter_code
_entity_poly.pdbx_strand_id
1 'polypeptide(L)'
;KKDAPTIVKRRYIEEYSSQKLFEIYEIDDCYLEEEQKQSFSKSINDHIGNHDMVIVTDYGHGLLDSACIEQIEQKSKFLAVNTQANASNHGFNCISKYKKADYVCIANRELQLNFRQKHISVVEQIKQLMQSFSFSNVVVTSGVKGSFSCKLGEEIYSIPAFATSVKDRVGAGDAVLAITSLFVAQNAPAEIVGFVGNVVGSQAVNIMGNQSFIEKIPLMKHLAHLLK
;
A
#
# COMPACT_ATOMS: atom_id res chain seq x y z
N LYS A 1 12.03 -5.28 18.83
CA LYS A 1 12.99 -6.40 18.93
C LYS A 1 14.03 -6.07 19.97
N LYS A 2 14.40 -7.05 20.80
CA LYS A 2 15.48 -6.90 21.75
C LYS A 2 16.81 -6.80 20.99
N ASP A 3 17.67 -5.89 21.41
CA ASP A 3 19.00 -5.67 20.84
C ASP A 3 19.04 -5.31 19.32
N ALA A 4 17.89 -5.08 18.72
CA ALA A 4 17.80 -4.63 17.32
C ALA A 4 17.75 -3.08 17.25
N PRO A 5 18.40 -2.47 16.25
CA PRO A 5 18.29 -1.03 16.05
C PRO A 5 16.88 -0.64 15.60
N THR A 6 16.49 0.59 15.89
CA THR A 6 15.36 1.20 15.16
C THR A 6 15.72 1.23 13.67
N ILE A 7 14.79 0.83 12.82
CA ILE A 7 15.02 0.81 11.37
C ILE A 7 15.38 2.19 10.87
N VAL A 8 16.57 2.30 10.26
CA VAL A 8 17.03 3.53 9.62
C VAL A 8 17.16 3.28 8.11
N LYS A 9 16.49 4.09 7.33
CA LYS A 9 16.62 4.12 5.85
C LYS A 9 17.22 5.46 5.44
N ARG A 10 18.54 5.49 5.26
CA ARG A 10 19.28 6.70 4.88
C ARG A 10 19.37 6.79 3.37
N ARG A 11 18.74 7.83 2.79
CA ARG A 11 18.75 8.10 1.35
C ARG A 11 19.74 9.19 1.02
N TYR A 12 20.59 8.94 0.05
CA TYR A 12 21.50 9.91 -0.52
C TYR A 12 20.92 10.43 -1.82
N ILE A 13 20.64 11.72 -1.84
CA ILE A 13 19.97 12.41 -2.94
C ILE A 13 20.94 13.44 -3.52
N GLU A 14 21.08 13.47 -4.83
CA GLU A 14 21.82 14.52 -5.54
C GLU A 14 20.98 15.81 -5.44
N GLU A 15 21.62 16.90 -4.96
CA GLU A 15 20.91 18.13 -4.58
C GLU A 15 20.28 18.85 -5.75
N TYR A 16 20.96 18.88 -6.89
CA TYR A 16 20.51 19.65 -8.06
C TYR A 16 19.32 19.01 -8.80
N SER A 17 19.39 17.71 -9.06
CA SER A 17 18.36 16.98 -9.80
C SER A 17 17.34 16.32 -8.90
N SER A 18 17.54 16.33 -7.57
CA SER A 18 16.76 15.58 -6.58
C SER A 18 16.72 14.07 -6.86
N GLN A 19 17.71 13.56 -7.60
CA GLN A 19 17.79 12.15 -7.94
C GLN A 19 18.35 11.34 -6.78
N LYS A 20 17.63 10.27 -6.41
CA LYS A 20 18.13 9.29 -5.45
C LYS A 20 19.32 8.53 -6.05
N LEU A 21 20.49 8.61 -5.40
CA LEU A 21 21.71 7.91 -5.80
C LEU A 21 21.73 6.49 -5.24
N PHE A 22 21.65 6.34 -3.92
CA PHE A 22 21.60 5.05 -3.23
C PHE A 22 20.97 5.18 -1.85
N GLU A 23 20.70 4.03 -1.23
CA GLU A 23 20.18 3.95 0.15
C GLU A 23 21.04 3.01 0.98
N ILE A 24 21.18 3.34 2.27
CA ILE A 24 21.78 2.47 3.29
C ILE A 24 20.68 2.14 4.30
N TYR A 25 20.50 0.85 4.56
CA TYR A 25 19.56 0.35 5.56
C TYR A 25 20.32 -0.19 6.77
N GLU A 26 19.93 0.29 7.95
CA GLU A 26 20.29 -0.29 9.23
C GLU A 26 19.03 -0.98 9.75
N ILE A 27 18.97 -2.29 9.64
CA ILE A 27 17.76 -3.06 9.90
C ILE A 27 18.10 -4.49 10.34
N ASP A 28 17.33 -4.98 11.28
CA ASP A 28 17.17 -6.40 11.56
C ASP A 28 15.79 -6.83 11.06
N ASP A 29 15.72 -7.56 9.96
CA ASP A 29 14.49 -8.04 9.31
C ASP A 29 14.16 -9.50 9.64
N CYS A 30 14.83 -10.11 10.61
CA CYS A 30 14.45 -11.40 11.16
C CYS A 30 13.06 -11.34 11.82
N TYR A 31 12.40 -12.46 11.97
CA TYR A 31 11.17 -12.54 12.74
C TYR A 31 11.39 -12.21 14.22
N LEU A 32 10.32 -11.82 14.90
CA LEU A 32 10.32 -11.63 16.36
C LEU A 32 10.61 -12.96 17.06
N GLU A 33 11.27 -12.89 18.21
CA GLU A 33 11.40 -14.02 19.13
C GLU A 33 10.04 -14.40 19.73
N GLU A 34 9.91 -15.62 20.23
CA GLU A 34 8.60 -16.18 20.65
C GLU A 34 7.89 -15.33 21.71
N GLU A 35 8.61 -14.85 22.72
CA GLU A 35 8.06 -13.98 23.76
C GLU A 35 7.52 -12.66 23.18
N GLN A 36 8.26 -12.08 22.23
CA GLN A 36 7.87 -10.84 21.56
C GLN A 36 6.67 -11.04 20.63
N LYS A 37 6.61 -12.19 19.93
CA LYS A 37 5.43 -12.57 19.12
C LYS A 37 4.18 -12.68 19.97
N GLN A 38 4.26 -13.35 21.12
CA GLN A 38 3.13 -13.51 22.03
C GLN A 38 2.65 -12.15 22.55
N SER A 39 3.58 -11.29 22.97
CA SER A 39 3.26 -9.93 23.42
C SER A 39 2.61 -9.10 22.31
N PHE A 40 3.14 -9.17 21.10
CA PHE A 40 2.59 -8.46 19.95
C PHE A 40 1.22 -9.00 19.53
N SER A 41 1.05 -10.32 19.45
CA SER A 41 -0.23 -10.98 19.19
C SER A 41 -1.30 -10.59 20.20
N LYS A 42 -0.93 -10.57 21.50
CA LYS A 42 -1.83 -10.10 22.56
C LYS A 42 -2.23 -8.64 22.34
N SER A 43 -1.27 -7.77 22.02
CA SER A 43 -1.56 -6.35 21.74
C SER A 43 -2.52 -6.19 20.56
N ILE A 44 -2.33 -6.94 19.47
CA ILE A 44 -3.28 -6.98 18.34
C ILE A 44 -4.68 -7.37 18.83
N ASN A 45 -4.77 -8.46 19.60
CA ASN A 45 -6.03 -8.97 20.13
C ASN A 45 -6.79 -7.93 20.96
N ASP A 46 -6.08 -7.23 21.82
CA ASP A 46 -6.68 -6.30 22.77
C ASP A 46 -7.19 -5.02 22.09
N HIS A 47 -6.66 -4.67 20.92
CA HIS A 47 -6.94 -3.39 20.26
C HIS A 47 -7.74 -3.50 18.97
N ILE A 48 -7.52 -4.54 18.15
CA ILE A 48 -8.03 -4.61 16.77
C ILE A 48 -9.57 -4.50 16.70
N GLY A 49 -10.29 -5.13 17.62
CA GLY A 49 -11.76 -5.11 17.67
C GLY A 49 -12.37 -3.75 18.04
N ASN A 50 -11.57 -2.85 18.60
CA ASN A 50 -12.00 -1.52 19.05
C ASN A 50 -11.94 -0.47 17.91
N HIS A 51 -11.44 -0.85 16.74
CA HIS A 51 -11.29 0.03 15.59
C HIS A 51 -12.25 -0.39 14.48
N ASP A 52 -12.76 0.61 13.74
CA ASP A 52 -13.64 0.36 12.60
C ASP A 52 -12.85 -0.04 11.35
N MET A 53 -11.57 0.35 11.29
CA MET A 53 -10.66 0.07 10.19
C MET A 53 -9.28 -0.30 10.70
N VAL A 54 -8.68 -1.29 10.07
CA VAL A 54 -7.27 -1.68 10.23
C VAL A 54 -6.57 -1.48 8.89
N ILE A 55 -5.50 -0.70 8.89
CA ILE A 55 -4.64 -0.51 7.71
C ILE A 55 -3.30 -1.18 8.00
N VAL A 56 -2.92 -2.13 7.16
CA VAL A 56 -1.65 -2.83 7.24
C VAL A 56 -0.72 -2.33 6.13
N THR A 57 0.37 -1.69 6.53
CA THR A 57 1.48 -1.35 5.66
C THR A 57 2.62 -2.34 5.89
N ASP A 58 2.62 -3.41 5.11
CA ASP A 58 3.52 -4.53 5.31
C ASP A 58 4.80 -4.39 4.49
N TYR A 59 5.85 -3.94 5.13
CA TYR A 59 7.17 -3.76 4.52
C TYR A 59 8.02 -5.03 4.49
N GLY A 60 7.52 -6.16 5.06
CA GLY A 60 8.23 -7.43 5.04
C GLY A 60 9.50 -7.47 5.89
N HIS A 61 9.52 -6.74 7.01
CA HIS A 61 10.67 -6.67 7.92
C HIS A 61 10.50 -7.54 9.17
N GLY A 62 9.86 -8.70 9.03
CA GLY A 62 9.77 -9.73 10.07
C GLY A 62 8.84 -9.43 11.25
N LEU A 63 8.02 -8.36 11.20
CA LEU A 63 7.05 -8.04 12.25
C LEU A 63 5.81 -8.95 12.17
N LEU A 64 5.28 -9.14 10.97
CA LEU A 64 4.05 -9.90 10.73
C LEU A 64 4.38 -11.29 10.22
N ASP A 65 4.23 -12.30 11.07
CA ASP A 65 4.25 -13.70 10.67
C ASP A 65 2.85 -14.18 10.26
N SER A 66 2.74 -15.41 9.82
CA SER A 66 1.48 -15.99 9.34
C SER A 66 0.38 -16.01 10.41
N ALA A 67 0.73 -16.24 11.67
CA ALA A 67 -0.22 -16.26 12.78
C ALA A 67 -0.78 -14.86 13.07
N CYS A 68 0.07 -13.83 13.06
CA CYS A 68 -0.35 -12.45 13.20
C CYS A 68 -1.26 -12.00 12.04
N ILE A 69 -0.92 -12.39 10.81
CA ILE A 69 -1.73 -12.08 9.63
C ILE A 69 -3.12 -12.72 9.76
N GLU A 70 -3.19 -14.00 10.06
CA GLU A 70 -4.46 -14.72 10.25
C GLU A 70 -5.33 -14.06 11.33
N GLN A 71 -4.73 -13.67 12.43
CA GLN A 71 -5.41 -12.97 13.51
C GLN A 71 -5.99 -11.62 13.07
N ILE A 72 -5.22 -10.84 12.29
CA ILE A 72 -5.66 -9.56 11.72
C ILE A 72 -6.82 -9.80 10.75
N GLU A 73 -6.71 -10.78 9.85
CA GLU A 73 -7.76 -11.12 8.88
C GLU A 73 -9.09 -11.54 9.53
N GLN A 74 -9.01 -12.28 10.66
CA GLN A 74 -10.19 -12.77 11.35
C GLN A 74 -10.89 -11.70 12.18
N LYS A 75 -10.15 -10.75 12.75
CA LYS A 75 -10.66 -9.81 13.76
C LYS A 75 -10.93 -8.41 13.25
N SER A 76 -10.37 -8.02 12.12
CA SER A 76 -10.63 -6.70 11.55
C SER A 76 -12.08 -6.60 11.08
N LYS A 77 -12.78 -5.50 11.44
CA LYS A 77 -14.08 -5.16 10.88
C LYS A 77 -13.96 -4.74 9.42
N PHE A 78 -12.92 -3.98 9.11
CA PHE A 78 -12.50 -3.62 7.76
C PHE A 78 -10.98 -3.70 7.69
N LEU A 79 -10.44 -4.43 6.72
CA LEU A 79 -9.01 -4.64 6.54
C LEU A 79 -8.54 -4.06 5.21
N ALA A 80 -7.65 -3.06 5.26
CA ALA A 80 -6.92 -2.55 4.11
C ALA A 80 -5.46 -3.00 4.18
N VAL A 81 -4.92 -3.51 3.07
CA VAL A 81 -3.57 -4.09 3.04
C VAL A 81 -2.75 -3.52 1.88
N ASN A 82 -1.50 -3.19 2.20
CA ASN A 82 -0.42 -3.01 1.24
C ASN A 82 0.73 -3.95 1.62
N THR A 83 1.33 -4.60 0.63
CA THR A 83 2.61 -5.31 0.79
C THR A 83 3.64 -4.65 -0.09
N GLN A 84 4.73 -4.19 0.49
CA GLN A 84 5.75 -3.46 -0.25
C GLN A 84 6.95 -4.34 -0.60
N ALA A 85 7.33 -4.34 -1.88
CA ALA A 85 8.59 -4.90 -2.33
C ALA A 85 9.71 -3.85 -2.20
N ASN A 86 10.75 -4.19 -1.45
CA ASN A 86 11.93 -3.37 -1.25
C ASN A 86 13.21 -4.15 -1.57
N ALA A 87 14.38 -3.53 -1.35
CA ALA A 87 15.66 -4.14 -1.71
C ALA A 87 15.98 -5.41 -0.90
N SER A 88 15.55 -5.50 0.37
CA SER A 88 15.84 -6.65 1.23
C SER A 88 14.87 -7.81 1.04
N ASN A 89 13.61 -7.55 0.61
CA ASN A 89 12.55 -8.55 0.53
C ASN A 89 12.02 -8.80 -0.90
N HIS A 90 12.78 -8.44 -1.92
CA HIS A 90 12.33 -8.47 -3.31
C HIS A 90 11.79 -9.84 -3.75
N GLY A 91 10.46 -9.93 -3.93
CA GLY A 91 9.76 -11.18 -4.28
C GLY A 91 9.42 -12.10 -3.11
N PHE A 92 9.82 -11.78 -1.87
CA PHE A 92 9.48 -12.55 -0.68
C PHE A 92 8.27 -11.99 0.09
N ASN A 93 7.99 -10.69 -0.04
CA ASN A 93 6.85 -10.03 0.61
C ASN A 93 5.72 -9.79 -0.39
N CYS A 94 4.97 -10.83 -0.72
CA CYS A 94 3.89 -10.79 -1.70
C CYS A 94 2.52 -10.70 -1.04
N ILE A 95 1.55 -10.09 -1.75
CA ILE A 95 0.17 -9.94 -1.26
C ILE A 95 -0.52 -11.29 -1.04
N SER A 96 -0.09 -12.36 -1.71
CA SER A 96 -0.63 -13.72 -1.56
C SER A 96 -0.44 -14.34 -0.18
N LYS A 97 0.35 -13.73 0.71
CA LYS A 97 0.41 -14.16 2.11
C LYS A 97 -0.86 -13.82 2.89
N TYR A 98 -1.63 -12.82 2.42
CA TYR A 98 -2.98 -12.50 2.88
C TYR A 98 -4.00 -13.32 2.09
N LYS A 99 -4.99 -13.88 2.78
CA LYS A 99 -6.08 -14.67 2.17
C LYS A 99 -7.35 -13.89 2.00
N LYS A 100 -7.54 -12.88 2.86
CA LYS A 100 -8.73 -12.05 2.90
C LYS A 100 -8.35 -10.59 3.18
N ALA A 101 -8.97 -9.66 2.47
CA ALA A 101 -8.94 -8.22 2.77
C ALA A 101 -10.15 -7.53 2.13
N ASP A 102 -10.67 -6.49 2.76
CA ASP A 102 -11.71 -5.64 2.17
C ASP A 102 -11.13 -4.72 1.10
N TYR A 103 -9.86 -4.35 1.27
CA TYR A 103 -9.16 -3.50 0.32
C TYR A 103 -7.66 -3.86 0.20
N VAL A 104 -7.20 -3.97 -1.04
CA VAL A 104 -5.78 -4.15 -1.38
C VAL A 104 -5.32 -2.99 -2.27
N CYS A 105 -4.24 -2.32 -1.87
CA CYS A 105 -3.60 -1.28 -2.68
C CYS A 105 -2.11 -1.61 -2.84
N ILE A 106 -1.70 -1.98 -4.05
CA ILE A 106 -0.32 -2.39 -4.36
C ILE A 106 0.17 -1.76 -5.66
N ALA A 107 1.48 -1.72 -5.85
CA ALA A 107 2.06 -1.31 -7.12
C ALA A 107 2.02 -2.43 -8.16
N ASN A 108 1.95 -2.08 -9.44
CA ASN A 108 2.01 -3.05 -10.54
C ASN A 108 3.23 -3.99 -10.45
N ARG A 109 4.38 -3.46 -10.00
CA ARG A 109 5.57 -4.29 -9.79
C ARG A 109 5.36 -5.36 -8.72
N GLU A 110 4.66 -5.05 -7.64
CA GLU A 110 4.35 -5.97 -6.56
C GLU A 110 3.36 -7.05 -7.02
N LEU A 111 2.37 -6.66 -7.84
CA LEU A 111 1.46 -7.59 -8.49
C LEU A 111 2.20 -8.57 -9.42
N GLN A 112 3.14 -8.08 -10.24
CA GLN A 112 3.98 -8.92 -11.10
C GLN A 112 4.87 -9.89 -10.31
N LEU A 113 5.44 -9.44 -9.20
CA LEU A 113 6.24 -10.29 -8.30
C LEU A 113 5.39 -11.38 -7.64
N ASN A 114 4.17 -11.04 -7.24
CA ASN A 114 3.24 -11.99 -6.63
C ASN A 114 2.98 -13.20 -7.53
N PHE A 115 2.76 -12.97 -8.82
CA PHE A 115 2.48 -14.04 -9.77
C PHE A 115 3.74 -14.55 -10.50
N ARG A 116 4.89 -13.88 -10.34
CA ARG A 116 6.12 -14.13 -11.10
C ARG A 116 5.89 -14.05 -12.62
N GLN A 117 4.98 -13.18 -13.03
CA GLN A 117 4.54 -13.01 -14.42
C GLN A 117 4.77 -11.57 -14.87
N LYS A 118 5.75 -11.38 -15.76
CA LYS A 118 6.14 -10.03 -16.23
C LYS A 118 5.37 -9.57 -17.49
N HIS A 119 4.92 -10.53 -18.31
CA HIS A 119 4.38 -10.25 -19.64
C HIS A 119 2.85 -10.38 -19.74
N ILE A 120 2.19 -10.68 -18.63
CA ILE A 120 0.72 -10.73 -18.54
C ILE A 120 0.19 -9.32 -18.25
N SER A 121 -0.96 -8.97 -18.83
CA SER A 121 -1.56 -7.65 -18.61
C SER A 121 -1.94 -7.45 -17.13
N VAL A 122 -1.89 -6.20 -16.67
CA VAL A 122 -2.30 -5.85 -15.29
C VAL A 122 -3.76 -6.27 -15.04
N VAL A 123 -4.63 -6.10 -16.01
CA VAL A 123 -6.05 -6.47 -15.92
C VAL A 123 -6.19 -7.97 -15.68
N GLU A 124 -5.45 -8.80 -16.40
CA GLU A 124 -5.50 -10.24 -16.22
C GLU A 124 -4.94 -10.68 -14.86
N GLN A 125 -3.86 -10.04 -14.41
CA GLN A 125 -3.31 -10.30 -13.07
C GLN A 125 -4.27 -9.87 -11.96
N ILE A 126 -5.01 -8.77 -12.10
CA ILE A 126 -6.05 -8.36 -11.14
C ILE A 126 -7.15 -9.41 -11.08
N LYS A 127 -7.62 -9.90 -12.24
CA LYS A 127 -8.62 -10.99 -12.28
C LYS A 127 -8.13 -12.25 -11.56
N GLN A 128 -6.90 -12.68 -11.84
CA GLN A 128 -6.29 -13.82 -11.15
C GLN A 128 -6.20 -13.59 -9.64
N LEU A 129 -5.83 -12.37 -9.21
CA LEU A 129 -5.74 -12.01 -7.79
C LEU A 129 -7.09 -12.16 -7.10
N MET A 130 -8.14 -11.58 -7.68
CA MET A 130 -9.50 -11.61 -7.12
C MET A 130 -10.15 -13.00 -7.19
N GLN A 131 -9.75 -13.84 -8.12
CA GLN A 131 -10.20 -15.25 -8.19
C GLN A 131 -9.49 -16.15 -7.18
N SER A 132 -8.23 -15.85 -6.85
CA SER A 132 -7.39 -16.68 -5.98
C SER A 132 -7.54 -16.36 -4.50
N PHE A 133 -7.99 -15.16 -4.17
CA PHE A 133 -8.08 -14.65 -2.79
C PHE A 133 -9.40 -13.95 -2.54
N SER A 134 -9.81 -13.86 -1.26
CA SER A 134 -11.03 -13.17 -0.84
C SER A 134 -10.79 -11.66 -0.68
N PHE A 135 -10.41 -11.00 -1.77
CA PHE A 135 -10.22 -9.55 -1.80
C PHE A 135 -11.47 -8.88 -2.41
N SER A 136 -12.06 -7.92 -1.69
CA SER A 136 -13.30 -7.25 -2.13
C SER A 136 -13.02 -6.07 -3.07
N ASN A 137 -11.97 -5.30 -2.82
CA ASN A 137 -11.57 -4.14 -3.62
C ASN A 137 -10.06 -4.16 -3.86
N VAL A 138 -9.64 -3.83 -5.07
CA VAL A 138 -8.22 -3.81 -5.45
C VAL A 138 -7.90 -2.53 -6.21
N VAL A 139 -6.86 -1.83 -5.79
CA VAL A 139 -6.23 -0.76 -6.56
C VAL A 139 -4.78 -1.15 -6.87
N VAL A 140 -4.42 -1.08 -8.15
CA VAL A 140 -3.05 -1.31 -8.62
C VAL A 140 -2.49 -0.03 -9.20
N THR A 141 -1.50 0.57 -8.54
CA THR A 141 -0.85 1.79 -9.01
C THR A 141 0.24 1.47 -10.03
N SER A 142 0.34 2.26 -11.09
CA SER A 142 1.27 2.08 -12.22
C SER A 142 2.11 3.34 -12.50
N GLY A 143 2.33 4.18 -11.50
CA GLY A 143 3.12 5.40 -11.60
C GLY A 143 2.58 6.35 -12.67
N VAL A 144 3.40 6.73 -13.64
CA VAL A 144 3.01 7.66 -14.72
C VAL A 144 1.88 7.13 -15.62
N LYS A 145 1.55 5.84 -15.54
CA LYS A 145 0.43 5.25 -16.29
C LYS A 145 -0.90 5.33 -15.52
N GLY A 146 -0.89 5.87 -14.30
CA GLY A 146 -2.09 5.96 -13.47
C GLY A 146 -2.32 4.72 -12.62
N SER A 147 -3.57 4.28 -12.53
CA SER A 147 -3.96 3.11 -11.72
C SER A 147 -5.08 2.31 -12.35
N PHE A 148 -5.24 1.09 -11.85
CA PHE A 148 -6.41 0.25 -12.08
C PHE A 148 -7.15 0.10 -10.76
N SER A 149 -8.47 0.23 -10.79
CA SER A 149 -9.34 0.07 -9.64
C SER A 149 -10.46 -0.91 -9.96
N CYS A 150 -10.77 -1.80 -9.04
CA CYS A 150 -11.76 -2.86 -9.24
C CYS A 150 -12.43 -3.22 -7.93
N LYS A 151 -13.72 -3.51 -7.99
CA LYS A 151 -14.48 -4.14 -6.92
C LYS A 151 -14.93 -5.54 -7.38
N LEU A 152 -14.99 -6.48 -6.47
CA LEU A 152 -15.35 -7.87 -6.78
C LEU A 152 -16.71 -7.95 -7.50
N GLY A 153 -16.71 -8.61 -8.66
CA GLY A 153 -17.89 -8.73 -9.49
C GLY A 153 -18.22 -7.52 -10.38
N GLU A 154 -17.42 -6.47 -10.32
CA GLU A 154 -17.57 -5.26 -11.14
C GLU A 154 -16.47 -5.15 -12.21
N GLU A 155 -16.60 -4.13 -13.06
CA GLU A 155 -15.63 -3.80 -14.11
C GLU A 155 -14.30 -3.28 -13.53
N ILE A 156 -13.21 -3.50 -14.25
CA ILE A 156 -11.90 -2.95 -13.92
C ILE A 156 -11.74 -1.60 -14.62
N TYR A 157 -11.67 -0.53 -13.84
CA TYR A 157 -11.46 0.83 -14.34
C TYR A 157 -9.99 1.14 -14.46
N SER A 158 -9.60 1.72 -15.60
CA SER A 158 -8.26 2.26 -15.84
C SER A 158 -8.32 3.78 -15.74
N ILE A 159 -7.63 4.35 -14.76
CA ILE A 159 -7.65 5.79 -14.49
C ILE A 159 -6.27 6.38 -14.78
N PRO A 160 -6.16 7.44 -15.60
CA PRO A 160 -4.88 8.04 -15.96
C PRO A 160 -4.25 8.76 -14.76
N ALA A 161 -2.91 8.93 -14.79
CA ALA A 161 -2.23 9.76 -13.80
C ALA A 161 -2.52 11.24 -14.04
N PHE A 162 -2.66 12.01 -12.93
CA PHE A 162 -2.89 13.46 -12.97
C PHE A 162 -1.63 14.28 -12.67
N ALA A 163 -0.53 13.63 -12.27
CA ALA A 163 0.73 14.32 -11.98
C ALA A 163 1.35 14.88 -13.28
N THR A 164 1.59 16.17 -13.31
CA THR A 164 2.29 16.87 -14.43
C THR A 164 3.80 16.92 -14.20
N SER A 165 4.23 16.75 -12.93
CA SER A 165 5.65 16.71 -12.54
C SER A 165 5.82 15.74 -11.37
N VAL A 166 7.02 15.22 -11.19
CA VAL A 166 7.36 14.28 -10.11
C VAL A 166 8.67 14.74 -9.50
N LYS A 167 8.62 15.09 -8.20
CA LYS A 167 9.80 15.42 -7.39
C LYS A 167 10.35 14.18 -6.70
N ASP A 168 9.47 13.46 -6.00
CA ASP A 168 9.81 12.22 -5.29
C ASP A 168 8.62 11.25 -5.37
N ARG A 169 8.93 9.96 -5.43
CA ARG A 169 7.89 8.90 -5.46
C ARG A 169 7.71 8.21 -4.12
N VAL A 170 8.58 8.53 -3.16
CA VAL A 170 8.56 7.91 -1.83
C VAL A 170 7.30 8.32 -1.09
N GLY A 171 6.59 7.35 -0.48
CA GLY A 171 5.39 7.60 0.29
C GLY A 171 4.11 7.83 -0.53
N ALA A 172 4.19 7.95 -1.87
CA ALA A 172 2.99 8.17 -2.69
C ALA A 172 2.01 6.99 -2.60
N GLY A 173 2.51 5.75 -2.59
CA GLY A 173 1.67 4.55 -2.42
C GLY A 173 0.99 4.50 -1.05
N ASP A 174 1.71 4.87 0.01
CA ASP A 174 1.19 4.92 1.38
C ASP A 174 0.09 5.98 1.51
N ALA A 175 0.28 7.16 0.90
CA ALA A 175 -0.73 8.21 0.86
C ALA A 175 -2.00 7.78 0.10
N VAL A 176 -1.83 7.10 -1.03
CA VAL A 176 -2.95 6.53 -1.81
C VAL A 176 -3.70 5.52 -0.94
N LEU A 177 -3.02 4.53 -0.36
CA LEU A 177 -3.63 3.54 0.52
C LEU A 177 -4.43 4.21 1.65
N ALA A 178 -3.79 5.12 2.40
CA ALA A 178 -4.39 5.73 3.59
C ALA A 178 -5.70 6.46 3.26
N ILE A 179 -5.72 7.25 2.18
CA ILE A 179 -6.90 8.05 1.83
C ILE A 179 -7.96 7.21 1.14
N THR A 180 -7.58 6.37 0.17
CA THR A 180 -8.56 5.54 -0.56
C THR A 180 -9.21 4.49 0.32
N SER A 181 -8.55 3.99 1.38
CA SER A 181 -9.16 3.11 2.36
C SER A 181 -10.43 3.69 2.98
N LEU A 182 -10.45 5.00 3.23
CA LEU A 182 -11.64 5.69 3.77
C LEU A 182 -12.81 5.68 2.77
N PHE A 183 -12.54 5.83 1.48
CA PHE A 183 -13.55 5.78 0.42
C PHE A 183 -14.09 4.35 0.23
N VAL A 184 -13.20 3.36 0.24
CA VAL A 184 -13.62 1.95 0.15
C VAL A 184 -14.47 1.56 1.34
N ALA A 185 -14.09 1.95 2.56
CA ALA A 185 -14.87 1.68 3.77
C ALA A 185 -16.27 2.33 3.75
N GLN A 186 -16.44 3.43 3.00
CA GLN A 186 -17.74 4.06 2.73
C GLN A 186 -18.44 3.46 1.49
N ASN A 187 -17.94 2.34 0.97
CA ASN A 187 -18.49 1.65 -0.20
C ASN A 187 -18.56 2.55 -1.47
N ALA A 188 -17.59 3.43 -1.65
CA ALA A 188 -17.48 4.25 -2.85
C ALA A 188 -17.27 3.37 -4.10
N PRO A 189 -17.82 3.76 -5.28
CA PRO A 189 -17.57 3.07 -6.54
C PRO A 189 -16.08 2.96 -6.86
N ALA A 190 -15.66 1.85 -7.47
CA ALA A 190 -14.26 1.59 -7.79
C ALA A 190 -13.63 2.68 -8.67
N GLU A 191 -14.41 3.24 -9.59
CA GLU A 191 -14.01 4.38 -10.43
C GLU A 191 -13.61 5.60 -9.58
N ILE A 192 -14.44 5.94 -8.58
CA ILE A 192 -14.19 7.06 -7.67
C ILE A 192 -12.97 6.80 -6.79
N VAL A 193 -12.80 5.58 -6.28
CA VAL A 193 -11.62 5.18 -5.50
C VAL A 193 -10.34 5.38 -6.32
N GLY A 194 -10.32 4.91 -7.57
CA GLY A 194 -9.17 5.08 -8.46
C GLY A 194 -8.91 6.54 -8.83
N PHE A 195 -9.97 7.34 -9.11
CA PHE A 195 -9.86 8.76 -9.37
C PHE A 195 -9.23 9.51 -8.18
N VAL A 196 -9.79 9.34 -6.98
CA VAL A 196 -9.24 9.96 -5.76
C VAL A 196 -7.81 9.51 -5.52
N GLY A 197 -7.50 8.21 -5.69
CA GLY A 197 -6.16 7.67 -5.55
C GLY A 197 -5.14 8.36 -6.46
N ASN A 198 -5.49 8.61 -7.73
CA ASN A 198 -4.60 9.30 -8.66
C ASN A 198 -4.45 10.79 -8.34
N VAL A 199 -5.48 11.46 -7.81
CA VAL A 199 -5.36 12.84 -7.33
C VAL A 199 -4.45 12.92 -6.11
N VAL A 200 -4.61 12.01 -5.15
CA VAL A 200 -3.72 11.90 -3.97
C VAL A 200 -2.29 11.61 -4.41
N GLY A 201 -2.11 10.63 -5.30
CA GLY A 201 -0.80 10.30 -5.85
C GLY A 201 -0.12 11.49 -6.52
N SER A 202 -0.88 12.31 -7.27
CA SER A 202 -0.36 13.50 -7.94
C SER A 202 0.12 14.59 -6.97
N GLN A 203 -0.51 14.73 -5.81
CA GLN A 203 -0.03 15.62 -4.76
C GLN A 203 1.18 15.04 -4.04
N ALA A 204 1.13 13.75 -3.69
CA ALA A 204 2.18 13.08 -2.93
C ALA A 204 3.54 13.11 -3.67
N VAL A 205 3.56 12.87 -4.99
CA VAL A 205 4.82 12.89 -5.76
C VAL A 205 5.45 14.29 -5.91
N ASN A 206 4.76 15.35 -5.49
CA ASN A 206 5.29 16.70 -5.42
C ASN A 206 5.91 17.05 -4.05
N ILE A 207 5.83 16.13 -3.07
CA ILE A 207 6.40 16.27 -1.73
C ILE A 207 7.74 15.54 -1.71
N MET A 208 8.82 16.25 -1.35
CA MET A 208 10.14 15.66 -1.23
C MET A 208 10.29 14.94 0.11
N GLY A 209 10.70 13.67 0.10
CA GLY A 209 11.16 12.93 1.27
C GLY A 209 10.20 12.91 2.46
N ASN A 210 8.89 12.95 2.24
CA ASN A 210 7.88 13.02 3.30
C ASN A 210 7.97 14.27 4.19
N GLN A 211 8.44 15.40 3.66
CA GLN A 211 8.53 16.68 4.38
C GLN A 211 7.18 17.23 4.83
N SER A 212 6.10 16.84 4.15
CA SER A 212 4.73 17.18 4.53
C SER A 212 3.78 16.01 4.24
N PHE A 213 2.53 16.18 4.64
CA PHE A 213 1.46 15.20 4.41
C PHE A 213 0.38 15.79 3.50
N ILE A 214 -0.52 14.95 2.99
CA ILE A 214 -1.66 15.39 2.18
C ILE A 214 -2.70 16.04 3.09
N GLU A 215 -2.90 17.33 2.93
CA GLU A 215 -3.87 18.08 3.70
C GLU A 215 -5.27 17.98 3.09
N LYS A 216 -6.29 17.88 3.95
CA LYS A 216 -7.70 17.74 3.54
C LYS A 216 -8.18 18.88 2.64
N ILE A 217 -7.91 20.13 3.00
CA ILE A 217 -8.45 21.28 2.26
C ILE A 217 -7.84 21.40 0.86
N PRO A 218 -6.51 21.36 0.67
CA PRO A 218 -5.89 21.32 -0.66
C PRO A 218 -6.39 20.14 -1.51
N LEU A 219 -6.53 18.95 -0.92
CA LEU A 219 -7.04 17.78 -1.64
C LEU A 219 -8.47 18.00 -2.12
N MET A 220 -9.37 18.47 -1.26
CA MET A 220 -10.77 18.75 -1.62
C MET A 220 -10.89 19.82 -2.73
N LYS A 221 -10.06 20.85 -2.68
CA LYS A 221 -10.03 21.89 -3.72
C LYS A 221 -9.56 21.32 -5.06
N HIS A 222 -8.55 20.44 -5.04
CA HIS A 222 -8.03 19.80 -6.24
C HIS A 222 -9.08 18.85 -6.87
N LEU A 223 -9.73 18.02 -6.05
CA LEU A 223 -10.83 17.16 -6.50
C LEU A 223 -11.97 18.00 -7.14
N ALA A 224 -12.41 19.07 -6.44
CA ALA A 224 -13.45 19.93 -6.96
C ALA A 224 -13.06 20.67 -8.26
N HIS A 225 -11.78 20.96 -8.45
CA HIS A 225 -11.28 21.56 -9.70
C HIS A 225 -11.34 20.61 -10.88
N LEU A 226 -10.95 19.35 -10.66
CA LEU A 226 -10.94 18.32 -11.72
C LEU A 226 -12.35 17.83 -12.11
N LEU A 227 -13.36 18.07 -11.27
CA LEU A 227 -14.75 17.69 -11.52
C LEU A 227 -15.58 18.80 -12.20
N LYS A 228 -14.98 19.94 -12.50
CA LYS A 228 -15.60 21.04 -13.26
C LYS A 228 -15.38 20.90 -14.75
#